data_447be8d7ab7dc47934f045058c652c40
#
_entry.id   447be8d7ab7dc47934f045058c652c40
#
_cell.length_a   1.000
_cell.length_b   1.000
_cell.length_c   1.000
_cell.angle_alpha   90.00
_cell.angle_beta   90.00
_cell.angle_gamma   90.00
#
_symmetry.space_group_name_H-M   'P 1'
#
loop_
_entity.id
_entity.type
_entity.pdbx_description
1 polymer ?
#
loop_
_entity_poly.entity_id
_entity_poly.type
_entity_poly.pdbx_seq_one_letter_code
_entity_poly.pdbx_strand_id
1 'polypeptide(L)'
;MNILETKNINKFFHEPTEFQVLKDISFDVKKGEFLSMIGKSGSGKSTLLYILSTMDTDYNGELYIDNKLMTGLSIDQLAEVRNEKIGFVFQFHYLLPEFSCLRNVMIPALKLGKLSEKEIEQRAYQKLEILGLQDQALKPASKLSGGQQQRVAIARALINDPLIIMGDEPTGNLDSKNTD
;
A
#
# COMPACT_ATOMS: atom_id res chain seq x y z
N MET A 1 -18.91 -10.01 -5.01
CA MET A 1 -18.05 -10.59 -3.97
C MET A 1 -17.25 -9.44 -3.36
N ASN A 2 -17.40 -9.23 -2.05
CA ASN A 2 -16.69 -8.17 -1.35
C ASN A 2 -15.22 -8.58 -1.21
N ILE A 3 -14.30 -7.67 -1.56
CA ILE A 3 -12.87 -7.88 -1.40
C ILE A 3 -12.36 -7.31 -0.07
N LEU A 4 -13.07 -6.29 0.43
CA LEU A 4 -12.84 -5.65 1.72
C LEU A 4 -14.19 -5.33 2.36
N GLU A 5 -14.32 -5.53 3.66
CA GLU A 5 -15.50 -5.18 4.44
C GLU A 5 -15.07 -4.69 5.82
N THR A 6 -15.70 -3.63 6.30
CA THR A 6 -15.51 -3.11 7.65
C THR A 6 -16.83 -3.10 8.40
N LYS A 7 -16.80 -3.40 9.70
CA LYS A 7 -17.95 -3.32 10.60
C LYS A 7 -17.60 -2.57 11.86
N ASN A 8 -18.25 -1.43 12.05
CA ASN A 8 -18.17 -0.59 13.25
C ASN A 8 -16.72 -0.27 13.66
N ILE A 9 -15.87 0.09 12.69
CA ILE A 9 -14.50 0.50 13.01
C ILE A 9 -14.53 1.79 13.81
N ASN A 10 -13.93 1.74 14.99
CA ASN A 10 -13.73 2.87 15.89
C ASN A 10 -12.26 2.98 16.23
N LYS A 11 -11.70 4.20 16.19
CA LYS A 11 -10.31 4.46 16.52
C LYS A 11 -10.20 5.65 17.46
N PHE A 12 -9.46 5.45 18.55
CA PHE A 12 -9.14 6.47 19.54
C PHE A 12 -7.63 6.70 19.56
N PHE A 13 -7.23 7.94 19.79
CA PHE A 13 -5.88 8.30 20.23
C PHE A 13 -5.96 8.75 21.68
N HIS A 14 -4.98 8.36 22.49
CA HIS A 14 -5.01 8.58 23.95
C HIS A 14 -4.05 9.67 24.42
N GLU A 15 -3.14 10.13 23.57
CA GLU A 15 -2.15 11.16 23.90
C GLU A 15 -2.26 12.38 22.95
N PRO A 16 -2.10 13.62 23.46
CA PRO A 16 -1.97 14.05 24.85
C PRO A 16 -3.31 14.01 25.64
N THR A 17 -4.42 13.88 24.94
CA THR A 17 -5.78 13.71 25.46
C THR A 17 -6.52 12.71 24.59
N GLU A 18 -7.40 11.94 25.20
CA GLU A 18 -8.22 10.99 24.45
C GLU A 18 -9.14 11.73 23.48
N PHE A 19 -9.11 11.33 22.19
CA PHE A 19 -10.07 11.76 21.19
C PHE A 19 -10.37 10.65 20.20
N GLN A 20 -11.60 10.59 19.75
CA GLN A 20 -12.05 9.63 18.76
C GLN A 20 -11.84 10.20 17.35
N VAL A 21 -11.05 9.51 16.51
CA VAL A 21 -10.76 9.91 15.14
C VAL A 21 -11.63 9.19 14.12
N LEU A 22 -12.02 7.93 14.37
CA LEU A 22 -12.96 7.18 13.56
C LEU A 22 -14.13 6.72 14.42
N LYS A 23 -15.35 6.89 13.91
CA LYS A 23 -16.59 6.54 14.62
C LYS A 23 -17.51 5.71 13.74
N ASP A 24 -17.75 4.46 14.15
CA ASP A 24 -18.71 3.52 13.57
C ASP A 24 -18.61 3.38 12.04
N ILE A 25 -17.37 3.29 11.51
CA ILE A 25 -17.13 3.19 10.08
C ILE A 25 -17.44 1.78 9.60
N SER A 26 -18.48 1.67 8.75
CA SER A 26 -18.90 0.40 8.15
C SER A 26 -19.18 0.60 6.67
N PHE A 27 -18.48 -0.16 5.82
CA PHE A 27 -18.69 -0.20 4.37
C PHE A 27 -18.07 -1.47 3.79
N ASP A 28 -18.38 -1.74 2.54
CA ASP A 28 -17.78 -2.82 1.76
C ASP A 28 -17.26 -2.29 0.42
N VAL A 29 -16.25 -2.97 -0.12
CA VAL A 29 -15.66 -2.72 -1.44
C VAL A 29 -15.71 -4.01 -2.23
N LYS A 30 -16.27 -3.95 -3.44
CA LYS A 30 -16.38 -5.11 -4.34
C LYS A 30 -15.11 -5.27 -5.18
N LYS A 31 -14.87 -6.47 -5.65
CA LYS A 31 -13.77 -6.73 -6.57
C LYS A 31 -13.92 -5.88 -7.85
N GLY A 32 -12.86 -5.15 -8.20
CA GLY A 32 -12.81 -4.25 -9.35
C GLY A 32 -13.46 -2.88 -9.12
N GLU A 33 -13.91 -2.60 -7.92
CA GLU A 33 -14.46 -1.29 -7.56
C GLU A 33 -13.34 -0.29 -7.27
N PHE A 34 -13.55 0.97 -7.67
CA PHE A 34 -12.71 2.10 -7.32
C PHE A 34 -13.39 2.94 -6.25
N LEU A 35 -12.76 3.05 -5.09
CA LEU A 35 -13.26 3.84 -3.96
C LEU A 35 -12.35 5.03 -3.70
N SER A 36 -12.92 6.23 -3.62
CA SER A 36 -12.21 7.45 -3.22
C SER A 36 -12.70 7.94 -1.88
N MET A 37 -11.76 8.18 -0.95
CA MET A 37 -12.02 8.78 0.36
C MET A 37 -11.73 10.27 0.33
N ILE A 38 -12.77 11.09 0.46
CA ILE A 38 -12.66 12.56 0.41
C ILE A 38 -12.95 13.13 1.81
N GLY A 39 -12.21 14.16 2.19
CA GLY A 39 -12.42 14.85 3.48
C GLY A 39 -11.31 15.85 3.76
N LYS A 40 -11.56 16.74 4.73
CA LYS A 40 -10.59 17.77 5.17
C LYS A 40 -9.31 17.10 5.73
N SER A 41 -8.20 17.84 5.74
CA SER A 41 -7.00 17.38 6.46
C SER A 41 -7.34 17.09 7.93
N GLY A 42 -6.80 16.03 8.50
CA GLY A 42 -7.09 15.60 9.87
C GLY A 42 -8.42 14.87 10.07
N SER A 43 -9.19 14.56 9.02
CA SER A 43 -10.46 13.83 9.15
C SER A 43 -10.33 12.30 9.32
N GLY A 44 -9.10 11.77 9.48
CA GLY A 44 -8.86 10.35 9.73
C GLY A 44 -8.68 9.49 8.47
N LYS A 45 -8.57 10.05 7.26
CA LYS A 45 -8.41 9.28 6.00
C LYS A 45 -7.19 8.35 6.04
N SER A 46 -6.01 8.87 6.34
CA SER A 46 -4.78 8.07 6.45
C SER A 46 -4.87 7.06 7.59
N THR A 47 -5.48 7.42 8.72
CA THR A 47 -5.72 6.50 9.84
C THR A 47 -6.59 5.32 9.39
N LEU A 48 -7.68 5.60 8.67
CA LEU A 48 -8.53 4.55 8.12
C LEU A 48 -7.76 3.68 7.12
N LEU A 49 -7.00 4.27 6.20
CA LEU A 49 -6.16 3.53 5.24
C LEU A 49 -5.14 2.62 5.94
N TYR A 50 -4.53 3.06 7.03
CA TYR A 50 -3.58 2.23 7.78
C TYR A 50 -4.26 1.06 8.48
N ILE A 51 -5.49 1.22 8.97
CA ILE A 51 -6.29 0.10 9.49
C ILE A 51 -6.65 -0.86 8.35
N LEU A 52 -7.19 -0.36 7.23
CA LEU A 52 -7.58 -1.18 6.08
C LEU A 52 -6.40 -1.95 5.48
N SER A 53 -5.21 -1.36 5.51
CA SER A 53 -3.98 -2.02 5.07
C SER A 53 -3.35 -2.93 6.13
N THR A 54 -4.00 -3.13 7.28
CA THR A 54 -3.52 -3.93 8.41
C THR A 54 -2.23 -3.43 9.06
N MET A 55 -1.85 -2.16 8.83
CA MET A 55 -0.67 -1.53 9.45
C MET A 55 -0.96 -1.04 10.86
N ASP A 56 -2.16 -0.50 11.10
CA ASP A 56 -2.65 -0.15 12.43
C ASP A 56 -3.61 -1.24 12.91
N THR A 57 -3.32 -1.82 14.05
CA THR A 57 -4.11 -2.91 14.67
C THR A 57 -4.83 -2.46 15.93
N ASP A 58 -4.61 -1.23 16.37
CA ASP A 58 -5.23 -0.64 17.56
C ASP A 58 -6.55 0.06 17.18
N TYR A 59 -7.60 -0.73 16.99
CA TYR A 59 -8.96 -0.28 16.71
C TYR A 59 -9.99 -1.25 17.26
N ASN A 60 -11.22 -0.80 17.42
CA ASN A 60 -12.39 -1.64 17.71
C ASN A 60 -13.19 -1.85 16.42
N GLY A 61 -13.89 -2.99 16.32
CA GLY A 61 -14.65 -3.38 15.15
C GLY A 61 -14.02 -4.52 14.38
N GLU A 62 -14.52 -4.79 13.19
CA GLU A 62 -14.09 -5.93 12.37
C GLU A 62 -13.64 -5.46 10.98
N LEU A 63 -12.49 -5.95 10.55
CA LEU A 63 -11.96 -5.80 9.19
C LEU A 63 -11.89 -7.17 8.52
N TYR A 64 -12.49 -7.30 7.35
CA TYR A 64 -12.39 -8.48 6.51
C TYR A 64 -11.68 -8.15 5.20
N ILE A 65 -10.77 -9.03 4.77
CA ILE A 65 -10.13 -8.99 3.45
C ILE A 65 -10.29 -10.36 2.82
N ASP A 66 -10.84 -10.41 1.61
CA ASP A 66 -11.10 -11.66 0.88
C ASP A 66 -11.91 -12.66 1.74
N ASN A 67 -12.96 -12.18 2.39
CA ASN A 67 -13.83 -12.90 3.33
C ASN A 67 -13.11 -13.49 4.58
N LYS A 68 -11.91 -13.09 4.88
CA LYS A 68 -11.18 -13.51 6.08
C LYS A 68 -11.12 -12.38 7.08
N LEU A 69 -11.42 -12.66 8.35
CA LEU A 69 -11.31 -11.70 9.45
C LEU A 69 -9.84 -11.39 9.71
N MET A 70 -9.50 -10.09 9.69
CA MET A 70 -8.16 -9.58 9.98
C MET A 70 -8.00 -9.16 11.44
N THR A 71 -9.09 -8.66 12.05
CA THR A 71 -9.09 -8.22 13.46
C THR A 71 -8.70 -9.38 14.36
N GLY A 72 -7.70 -9.15 15.22
CA GLY A 72 -7.22 -10.15 16.19
C GLY A 72 -6.16 -11.12 15.64
N LEU A 73 -5.77 -11.04 14.36
CA LEU A 73 -4.63 -11.79 13.85
C LEU A 73 -3.31 -11.26 14.44
N SER A 74 -2.30 -12.14 14.51
CA SER A 74 -0.96 -11.75 14.93
C SER A 74 -0.29 -10.81 13.93
N ILE A 75 0.71 -10.06 14.39
CA ILE A 75 1.50 -9.13 13.56
C ILE A 75 2.11 -9.86 12.35
N ASP A 76 2.61 -11.08 12.54
CA ASP A 76 3.22 -11.88 11.46
C ASP A 76 2.18 -12.30 10.43
N GLN A 77 1.01 -12.77 10.86
CA GLN A 77 -0.10 -13.12 9.96
C GLN A 77 -0.58 -11.91 9.15
N LEU A 78 -0.70 -10.74 9.79
CA LEU A 78 -1.07 -9.50 9.11
C LEU A 78 0.03 -9.04 8.14
N ALA A 79 1.31 -9.24 8.47
CA ALA A 79 2.42 -8.93 7.58
C ALA A 79 2.42 -9.81 6.32
N GLU A 80 2.06 -11.09 6.44
CA GLU A 80 1.88 -11.98 5.28
C GLU A 80 0.73 -11.51 4.40
N VAL A 81 -0.43 -11.19 4.98
CA VAL A 81 -1.59 -10.67 4.23
C VAL A 81 -1.23 -9.38 3.51
N ARG A 82 -0.56 -8.43 4.18
CA ARG A 82 -0.10 -7.18 3.54
C ARG A 82 0.80 -7.46 2.35
N ASN A 83 1.80 -8.30 2.54
CA ASN A 83 2.78 -8.57 1.50
C ASN A 83 2.20 -9.31 0.30
N GLU A 84 1.21 -10.18 0.53
CA GLU A 84 0.60 -10.99 -0.53
C GLU A 84 -0.57 -10.29 -1.21
N LYS A 85 -1.46 -9.65 -0.42
CA LYS A 85 -2.78 -9.24 -0.90
C LYS A 85 -2.96 -7.74 -1.07
N ILE A 86 -2.07 -6.91 -0.50
CA ILE A 86 -2.23 -5.46 -0.50
C ILE A 86 -1.02 -4.80 -1.16
N GLY A 87 -1.26 -4.04 -2.23
CA GLY A 87 -0.29 -3.10 -2.77
C GLY A 87 -0.51 -1.72 -2.18
N PHE A 88 0.42 -1.22 -1.37
CA PHE A 88 0.28 0.10 -0.75
C PHE A 88 1.22 1.12 -1.39
N VAL A 89 0.67 2.25 -1.83
CA VAL A 89 1.41 3.39 -2.37
C VAL A 89 1.32 4.53 -1.37
N PHE A 90 2.44 4.87 -0.76
CA PHE A 90 2.54 5.93 0.23
C PHE A 90 2.70 7.31 -0.42
N GLN A 91 2.35 8.35 0.30
CA GLN A 91 2.62 9.74 -0.06
C GLN A 91 4.13 9.99 -0.23
N PHE A 92 4.96 9.44 0.67
CA PHE A 92 6.42 9.38 0.52
C PHE A 92 6.82 8.02 -0.04
N HIS A 93 7.76 7.99 -0.97
CA HIS A 93 8.08 6.79 -1.75
C HIS A 93 8.66 5.63 -0.92
N TYR A 94 9.35 5.93 0.20
CA TYR A 94 10.03 4.98 1.08
C TYR A 94 10.86 3.93 0.30
N LEU A 95 11.57 4.40 -0.73
CA LEU A 95 12.53 3.57 -1.45
C LEU A 95 13.82 3.51 -0.66
N LEU A 96 14.52 2.39 -0.79
CA LEU A 96 15.89 2.26 -0.29
C LEU A 96 16.81 2.97 -1.27
N PRO A 97 17.41 4.12 -0.88
CA PRO A 97 18.04 5.04 -1.82
C PRO A 97 19.32 4.48 -2.47
N GLU A 98 20.02 3.57 -1.80
CA GLU A 98 21.24 2.91 -2.29
C GLU A 98 20.93 1.73 -3.22
N PHE A 99 19.70 1.18 -3.16
CA PHE A 99 19.30 0.07 -4.00
C PHE A 99 18.89 0.56 -5.39
N SER A 100 19.13 -0.28 -6.39
CA SER A 100 18.59 -0.02 -7.73
C SER A 100 17.05 0.02 -7.72
N CYS A 101 16.45 0.64 -8.75
CA CYS A 101 15.02 0.63 -8.94
C CYS A 101 14.48 -0.81 -8.98
N LEU A 102 15.15 -1.66 -9.75
CA LEU A 102 14.82 -3.08 -9.87
C LEU A 102 14.83 -3.77 -8.51
N ARG A 103 15.88 -3.59 -7.72
CA ARG A 103 15.99 -4.23 -6.39
C ARG A 103 14.92 -3.74 -5.43
N ASN A 104 14.57 -2.44 -5.46
CA ASN A 104 13.46 -1.90 -4.68
C ASN A 104 12.13 -2.59 -5.01
N VAL A 105 11.86 -2.83 -6.29
CA VAL A 105 10.63 -3.51 -6.75
C VAL A 105 10.63 -4.99 -6.33
N MET A 106 11.77 -5.66 -6.34
CA MET A 106 11.90 -7.08 -6.01
C MET A 106 11.62 -7.41 -4.53
N ILE A 107 11.89 -6.46 -3.61
CA ILE A 107 11.88 -6.71 -2.15
C ILE A 107 10.63 -7.45 -1.66
N PRO A 108 9.38 -7.02 -1.96
CA PRO A 108 8.20 -7.71 -1.45
C PRO A 108 8.07 -9.15 -1.95
N ALA A 109 8.43 -9.41 -3.22
CA ALA A 109 8.36 -10.75 -3.79
C ALA A 109 9.46 -11.68 -3.23
N LEU A 110 10.67 -11.16 -2.98
CA LEU A 110 11.73 -11.89 -2.29
C LEU A 110 11.29 -12.28 -0.88
N LYS A 111 10.64 -11.36 -0.15
CA LYS A 111 10.11 -11.63 1.19
C LYS A 111 8.98 -12.67 1.17
N LEU A 112 8.15 -12.67 0.13
CA LEU A 112 7.07 -13.64 -0.04
C LEU A 112 7.60 -15.06 -0.32
N GLY A 113 8.74 -15.20 -1.01
CA GLY A 113 9.46 -16.45 -1.19
C GLY A 113 8.76 -17.51 -2.04
N LYS A 114 7.79 -17.13 -2.88
CA LYS A 114 7.01 -18.06 -3.73
C LYS A 114 7.63 -18.34 -5.10
N LEU A 115 8.60 -17.54 -5.51
CA LEU A 115 9.25 -17.60 -6.82
C LEU A 115 10.76 -17.59 -6.67
N SER A 116 11.47 -18.10 -7.67
CA SER A 116 12.93 -17.96 -7.74
C SER A 116 13.34 -16.49 -7.94
N GLU A 117 14.55 -16.14 -7.52
CA GLU A 117 15.06 -14.76 -7.67
C GLU A 117 15.06 -14.31 -9.13
N LYS A 118 15.37 -15.22 -10.08
CA LYS A 118 15.34 -14.95 -11.52
C LYS A 118 13.94 -14.60 -12.03
N GLU A 119 12.92 -15.34 -11.58
CA GLU A 119 11.52 -15.04 -11.93
C GLU A 119 11.05 -13.72 -11.34
N ILE A 120 11.46 -13.42 -10.10
CA ILE A 120 11.16 -12.15 -9.44
C ILE A 120 11.82 -10.99 -10.20
N GLU A 121 13.08 -11.13 -10.60
CA GLU A 121 13.81 -10.13 -11.38
C GLU A 121 13.11 -9.83 -12.71
N GLN A 122 12.74 -10.87 -13.45
CA GLN A 122 12.02 -10.73 -14.72
C GLN A 122 10.66 -10.03 -14.51
N ARG A 123 9.90 -10.42 -13.51
CA ARG A 123 8.61 -9.81 -13.15
C ARG A 123 8.77 -8.34 -12.75
N ALA A 124 9.78 -8.02 -11.94
CA ALA A 124 10.08 -6.66 -11.51
C ALA A 124 10.46 -5.77 -12.71
N TYR A 125 11.24 -6.31 -13.64
CA TYR A 125 11.60 -5.61 -14.87
C TYR A 125 10.36 -5.28 -15.71
N GLN A 126 9.43 -6.23 -15.88
CA GLN A 126 8.17 -6.02 -16.59
C GLN A 126 7.31 -4.93 -15.91
N LYS A 127 7.23 -4.91 -14.56
CA LYS A 127 6.50 -3.85 -13.85
C LYS A 127 7.12 -2.48 -14.07
N LEU A 128 8.46 -2.38 -14.12
CA LEU A 128 9.15 -1.13 -14.44
C LEU A 128 8.94 -0.71 -15.91
N GLU A 129 8.94 -1.66 -16.84
CA GLU A 129 8.71 -1.41 -18.26
C GLU A 129 7.31 -0.82 -18.51
N ILE A 130 6.25 -1.40 -17.92
CA ILE A 130 4.87 -0.89 -17.99
C ILE A 130 4.78 0.58 -17.53
N LEU A 131 5.63 0.98 -16.57
CA LEU A 131 5.68 2.34 -16.02
C LEU A 131 6.73 3.24 -16.70
N GLY A 132 7.32 2.80 -17.83
CA GLY A 132 8.28 3.56 -18.61
C GLY A 132 9.62 3.80 -17.89
N LEU A 133 10.07 2.84 -17.08
CA LEU A 133 11.29 2.94 -16.28
C LEU A 133 12.33 1.85 -16.59
N GLN A 134 12.19 1.12 -17.69
CA GLN A 134 13.12 0.05 -18.08
C GLN A 134 14.57 0.53 -18.15
N ASP A 135 14.82 1.72 -18.71
CA ASP A 135 16.15 2.32 -18.83
C ASP A 135 16.75 2.81 -17.50
N GLN A 136 15.91 2.88 -16.46
CA GLN A 136 16.29 3.30 -15.12
C GLN A 136 16.44 2.11 -14.15
N ALA A 137 16.14 0.89 -14.58
CA ALA A 137 16.02 -0.29 -13.72
C ALA A 137 17.26 -0.52 -12.83
N LEU A 138 18.45 -0.34 -13.37
CA LEU A 138 19.71 -0.57 -12.67
C LEU A 138 20.24 0.67 -11.91
N LYS A 139 19.62 1.84 -12.06
CA LYS A 139 20.05 3.05 -11.37
C LYS A 139 19.63 3.02 -9.90
N PRO A 140 20.46 3.56 -8.98
CA PRO A 140 20.05 3.78 -7.59
C PRO A 140 18.81 4.68 -7.52
N ALA A 141 17.86 4.36 -6.61
CA ALA A 141 16.63 5.13 -6.45
C ALA A 141 16.89 6.60 -6.08
N SER A 142 17.99 6.90 -5.40
CA SER A 142 18.43 8.26 -5.05
C SER A 142 18.75 9.15 -6.26
N LYS A 143 18.95 8.58 -7.45
CA LYS A 143 19.28 9.32 -8.68
C LYS A 143 18.07 9.62 -9.56
N LEU A 144 16.89 9.24 -9.12
CA LEU A 144 15.62 9.46 -9.84
C LEU A 144 14.97 10.78 -9.45
N SER A 145 14.18 11.36 -10.38
CA SER A 145 13.23 12.43 -10.05
C SER A 145 12.11 11.93 -9.13
N GLY A 146 11.42 12.83 -8.43
CA GLY A 146 10.29 12.47 -7.56
C GLY A 146 9.22 11.64 -8.27
N GLY A 147 8.83 12.04 -9.48
CA GLY A 147 7.86 11.28 -10.27
C GLY A 147 8.38 9.91 -10.73
N GLN A 148 9.68 9.77 -11.00
CA GLN A 148 10.27 8.46 -11.28
C GLN A 148 10.29 7.58 -10.02
N GLN A 149 10.64 8.15 -8.86
CA GLN A 149 10.59 7.43 -7.58
C GLN A 149 9.19 6.95 -7.26
N GLN A 150 8.17 7.77 -7.51
CA GLN A 150 6.76 7.38 -7.34
C GLN A 150 6.39 6.21 -8.23
N ARG A 151 6.76 6.23 -9.50
CA ARG A 151 6.52 5.09 -10.40
C ARG A 151 7.25 3.81 -9.95
N VAL A 152 8.46 3.91 -9.39
CA VAL A 152 9.13 2.75 -8.77
C VAL A 152 8.35 2.24 -7.55
N ALA A 153 7.81 3.13 -6.71
CA ALA A 153 6.99 2.74 -5.56
C ALA A 153 5.68 2.06 -6.00
N ILE A 154 5.06 2.52 -7.09
CA ILE A 154 3.90 1.86 -7.71
C ILE A 154 4.30 0.47 -8.24
N ALA A 155 5.41 0.34 -8.98
CA ALA A 155 5.90 -0.96 -9.46
C ALA A 155 6.11 -1.94 -8.30
N ARG A 156 6.70 -1.47 -7.20
CA ARG A 156 6.90 -2.24 -5.97
C ARG A 156 5.58 -2.70 -5.34
N ALA A 157 4.59 -1.83 -5.30
CA ALA A 157 3.25 -2.17 -4.78
C ALA A 157 2.56 -3.25 -5.62
N LEU A 158 2.88 -3.35 -6.91
CA LEU A 158 2.24 -4.26 -7.87
C LEU A 158 2.99 -5.60 -8.07
N ILE A 159 4.17 -5.80 -7.47
CA ILE A 159 5.04 -6.95 -7.81
C ILE A 159 4.41 -8.31 -7.49
N ASN A 160 3.62 -8.40 -6.42
CA ASN A 160 2.95 -9.62 -5.98
C ASN A 160 1.54 -9.79 -6.57
N ASP A 161 1.13 -8.99 -7.55
CA ASP A 161 -0.21 -8.97 -8.15
C ASP A 161 -1.31 -8.91 -7.06
N PRO A 162 -1.32 -7.87 -6.22
CA PRO A 162 -2.19 -7.78 -5.05
C PRO A 162 -3.66 -7.77 -5.41
N LEU A 163 -4.51 -8.21 -4.47
CA LEU A 163 -5.96 -8.16 -4.61
C LEU A 163 -6.53 -6.74 -4.47
N ILE A 164 -5.87 -5.91 -3.67
CA ILE A 164 -6.28 -4.54 -3.35
C ILE A 164 -5.07 -3.62 -3.52
N ILE A 165 -5.29 -2.48 -4.17
CA ILE A 165 -4.30 -1.40 -4.22
C ILE A 165 -4.86 -0.24 -3.40
N MET A 166 -4.06 0.28 -2.48
CA MET A 166 -4.38 1.42 -1.64
C MET A 166 -3.35 2.53 -1.84
N GLY A 167 -3.80 3.77 -1.89
CA GLY A 167 -2.92 4.93 -2.01
C GLY A 167 -3.29 6.02 -1.01
N ASP A 168 -2.32 6.48 -0.23
CA ASP A 168 -2.46 7.64 0.64
C ASP A 168 -1.82 8.85 -0.05
N GLU A 169 -2.66 9.72 -0.61
CA GLU A 169 -2.24 10.89 -1.40
C GLU A 169 -1.13 10.59 -2.43
N PRO A 170 -1.30 9.58 -3.31
CA PRO A 170 -0.22 9.06 -4.14
C PRO A 170 0.35 10.07 -5.15
N THR A 171 -0.31 11.21 -5.35
CA THR A 171 0.12 12.30 -6.23
C THR A 171 0.51 13.57 -5.47
N GLY A 172 0.40 13.58 -4.15
CA GLY A 172 0.58 14.80 -3.33
C GLY A 172 1.96 15.45 -3.40
N ASN A 173 3.00 14.68 -3.75
CA ASN A 173 4.38 15.16 -3.88
C ASN A 173 4.84 15.27 -5.34
N LEU A 174 3.92 15.16 -6.32
CA LEU A 174 4.24 15.29 -7.73
C LEU A 174 4.01 16.71 -8.23
N ASP A 175 4.86 17.16 -9.14
CA ASP A 175 4.58 18.36 -9.94
C ASP A 175 3.42 18.06 -10.92
N SER A 176 2.77 19.11 -11.43
CA SER A 176 1.59 19.01 -12.31
C SER A 176 1.81 18.17 -13.57
N LYS A 177 3.06 17.96 -14.01
CA LYS A 177 3.41 17.15 -15.20
C LYS A 177 3.45 15.64 -14.91
N ASN A 178 3.47 15.24 -13.65
CA ASN A 178 3.56 13.83 -13.23
C ASN A 178 2.27 13.35 -12.54
N THR A 179 1.22 14.16 -12.56
CA THR A 179 -0.07 13.86 -11.88
C THR A 179 -1.09 13.23 -12.84
N ASP A 180 -0.89 13.37 -14.16
CA ASP A 180 -1.77 12.82 -15.19
C ASP A 180 -1.47 11.36 -15.55
#